data_f861feaed8334160b0603822f2efacf6
#
_entry.id   f861feaed8334160b0603822f2efacf6
#
_cell.length_a   1.000
_cell.length_b   1.000
_cell.length_c   1.000
_cell.angle_alpha   90.00
_cell.angle_beta   90.00
_cell.angle_gamma   90.00
#
_symmetry.space_group_name_H-M   'P 1'
#
loop_
_entity.id
_entity.type
_entity.pdbx_description
1 polymer ?
#
loop_
_entity_poly.entity_id
_entity_poly.type
_entity_poly.pdbx_seq_one_letter_code
_entity_poly.pdbx_strand_id
1 'polypeptide(L)'
;KIMRKDVTIWNINSFAEIYMQNYGKYEKDYQKACRDFIAEREHFFRTLQDIDFLRVIPSEANYFLCEVIGRFTSHDLTDILLKEHNILIKDCGTKKAFQGGNYVRIAVRGRADNERLVEAMKRL
;
A
#
# COMPACT_ATOMS: atom_id res chain seq x y z
N LYS A 1 23.72 1.83 -32.76
CA LYS A 1 23.50 0.73 -33.77
C LYS A 1 23.28 -0.65 -33.11
N ILE A 2 23.78 -0.90 -31.91
CA ILE A 2 23.66 -2.22 -31.22
C ILE A 2 22.23 -2.41 -30.67
N MET A 3 21.61 -1.39 -30.07
CA MET A 3 20.28 -1.49 -29.46
C MET A 3 19.14 -1.81 -30.46
N ARG A 4 19.30 -1.53 -31.75
CA ARG A 4 18.26 -1.78 -32.76
C ARG A 4 18.02 -3.26 -33.08
N LYS A 5 18.95 -4.15 -32.70
CA LYS A 5 18.85 -5.59 -32.95
C LYS A 5 18.10 -6.37 -31.87
N ASP A 6 18.04 -5.79 -30.65
CA ASP A 6 17.52 -6.47 -29.47
C ASP A 6 16.13 -5.97 -29.04
N VAL A 7 15.59 -4.97 -29.75
CA VAL A 7 14.26 -4.39 -29.47
C VAL A 7 13.20 -5.14 -30.27
N THR A 8 12.24 -5.74 -29.56
CA THR A 8 11.10 -6.41 -30.19
C THR A 8 10.17 -5.40 -30.87
N ILE A 9 9.49 -5.81 -31.96
CA ILE A 9 8.59 -4.95 -32.74
C ILE A 9 7.42 -4.38 -31.87
N TRP A 10 6.99 -5.12 -30.87
CA TRP A 10 5.85 -4.80 -29.98
C TRP A 10 6.26 -4.65 -28.50
N ASN A 11 7.34 -3.94 -28.22
CA ASN A 11 7.87 -3.80 -26.86
C ASN A 11 7.11 -2.77 -25.98
N ILE A 12 6.38 -1.83 -26.59
CA ILE A 12 5.60 -0.80 -25.89
C ILE A 12 4.20 -0.76 -26.51
N ASN A 13 3.16 -0.80 -25.67
CA ASN A 13 1.80 -0.60 -26.14
C ASN A 13 1.47 0.89 -26.34
N SER A 14 0.42 1.19 -27.13
CA SER A 14 0.06 2.56 -27.51
C SER A 14 -0.26 3.45 -26.32
N PHE A 15 -0.82 2.92 -25.23
CA PHE A 15 -1.08 3.71 -24.01
C PHE A 15 0.22 4.10 -23.31
N ALA A 16 1.18 3.20 -23.23
CA ALA A 16 2.50 3.49 -22.67
C ALA A 16 3.24 4.54 -23.53
N GLU A 17 3.14 4.44 -24.85
CA GLU A 17 3.71 5.44 -25.77
C GLU A 17 3.09 6.84 -25.56
N ILE A 18 1.76 6.94 -25.51
CA ILE A 18 1.05 8.20 -25.24
C ILE A 18 1.46 8.78 -23.88
N TYR A 19 1.57 7.91 -22.86
CA TYR A 19 2.03 8.33 -21.54
C TYR A 19 3.43 8.93 -21.58
N MET A 20 4.38 8.23 -22.21
CA MET A 20 5.77 8.69 -22.34
C MET A 20 5.88 10.02 -23.11
N GLN A 21 5.12 10.18 -24.19
CA GLN A 21 5.09 11.42 -24.99
C GLN A 21 4.57 12.61 -24.17
N ASN A 22 3.66 12.37 -23.24
CA ASN A 22 3.06 13.42 -22.41
C ASN A 22 3.75 13.61 -21.05
N TYR A 23 4.62 12.69 -20.62
CA TYR A 23 5.23 12.72 -19.28
C TYR A 23 5.91 14.06 -18.98
N GLY A 24 6.71 14.59 -19.90
CA GLY A 24 7.42 15.86 -19.70
C GLY A 24 6.50 17.05 -19.41
N LYS A 25 5.24 17.02 -19.90
CA LYS A 25 4.24 18.06 -19.63
C LYS A 25 3.76 18.04 -18.17
N TYR A 26 3.71 16.85 -17.57
CA TYR A 26 3.17 16.63 -16.22
C TYR A 26 4.25 16.26 -15.18
N GLU A 27 5.53 16.34 -15.55
CA GLU A 27 6.63 15.92 -14.68
C GLU A 27 6.63 16.64 -13.33
N LYS A 28 6.38 17.96 -13.33
CA LYS A 28 6.35 18.75 -12.09
C LYS A 28 5.20 18.34 -11.17
N ASP A 29 4.03 18.07 -11.75
CA ASP A 29 2.85 17.62 -11.01
C ASP A 29 3.08 16.21 -10.43
N TYR A 30 3.69 15.33 -11.23
CA TYR A 30 4.08 14.00 -10.79
C TYR A 30 5.08 14.04 -9.62
N GLN A 31 6.13 14.86 -9.73
CA GLN A 31 7.12 15.03 -8.66
C GLN A 31 6.49 15.60 -7.39
N LYS A 32 5.53 16.54 -7.54
CA LYS A 32 4.77 17.04 -6.39
C LYS A 32 3.94 15.92 -5.74
N ALA A 33 3.19 15.18 -6.54
CA ALA A 33 2.38 14.06 -6.05
C ALA A 33 3.23 12.99 -5.34
N CYS A 34 4.44 12.70 -5.83
CA CYS A 34 5.37 11.79 -5.15
C CYS A 34 5.80 12.32 -3.78
N ARG A 35 6.13 13.61 -3.66
CA ARG A 35 6.49 14.19 -2.36
C ARG A 35 5.32 14.17 -1.37
N ASP A 36 4.14 14.56 -1.83
CA ASP A 36 2.93 14.56 -1.02
C ASP A 36 2.59 13.13 -0.52
N PHE A 37 2.76 12.15 -1.40
CA PHE A 37 2.58 10.73 -1.06
C PHE A 37 3.59 10.23 -0.02
N ILE A 38 4.87 10.58 -0.17
CA ILE A 38 5.91 10.20 0.80
C ILE A 38 5.58 10.78 2.18
N ALA A 39 5.21 12.06 2.25
CA ALA A 39 4.83 12.71 3.50
C ALA A 39 3.60 12.04 4.16
N GLU A 40 2.60 11.66 3.34
CA GLU A 40 1.42 10.94 3.83
C GLU A 40 1.77 9.54 4.32
N ARG A 41 2.63 8.80 3.60
CA ARG A 41 3.12 7.49 4.00
C ARG A 41 3.84 7.52 5.35
N GLU A 42 4.71 8.50 5.56
CA GLU A 42 5.44 8.68 6.81
C GLU A 42 4.51 9.05 7.98
N HIS A 43 3.51 9.89 7.71
CA HIS A 43 2.50 10.21 8.71
C HIS A 43 1.69 8.96 9.09
N PHE A 44 1.20 8.23 8.09
CA PHE A 44 0.41 7.03 8.30
C PHE A 44 1.21 5.93 9.01
N PHE A 45 2.50 5.77 8.68
CA PHE A 45 3.39 4.86 9.40
C PHE A 45 3.39 5.14 10.91
N ARG A 46 3.57 6.41 11.30
CA ARG A 46 3.57 6.81 12.72
C ARG A 46 2.24 6.54 13.41
N THR A 47 1.13 6.84 12.75
CA THR A 47 -0.21 6.61 13.34
C THR A 47 -0.57 5.13 13.45
N LEU A 48 -0.07 4.29 12.55
CA LEU A 48 -0.23 2.83 12.65
C LEU A 48 0.59 2.24 13.80
N GLN A 49 1.73 2.82 14.16
CA GLN A 49 2.55 2.38 15.30
C GLN A 49 1.87 2.59 16.66
N ASP A 50 0.85 3.48 16.73
CA ASP A 50 0.04 3.68 17.94
C ASP A 50 -0.96 2.54 18.19
N ILE A 51 -1.10 1.59 17.27
CA ILE A 51 -2.01 0.45 17.39
C ILE A 51 -1.26 -0.70 18.08
N ASP A 52 -1.67 -1.04 19.29
CA ASP A 52 -0.98 -1.97 20.19
C ASP A 52 -0.90 -3.41 19.67
N PHE A 53 -1.86 -3.82 18.82
CA PHE A 53 -1.91 -5.16 18.21
C PHE A 53 -1.28 -5.21 16.81
N LEU A 54 -0.58 -4.15 16.35
CA LEU A 54 0.13 -4.13 15.08
C LEU A 54 1.64 -3.89 15.26
N ARG A 55 2.43 -4.74 14.63
CA ARG A 55 3.85 -4.47 14.38
C ARG A 55 4.04 -4.07 12.93
N VAL A 56 4.20 -2.77 12.68
CA VAL A 56 4.31 -2.22 11.33
C VAL A 56 5.75 -2.37 10.82
N ILE A 57 5.92 -2.96 9.64
CA ILE A 57 7.22 -3.09 8.98
C ILE A 57 7.46 -1.85 8.12
N PRO A 58 8.58 -1.12 8.29
CA PRO A 58 8.93 0.03 7.45
C PRO A 58 8.91 -0.32 5.96
N SER A 59 8.40 0.59 5.13
CA SER A 59 8.22 0.34 3.70
C SER A 59 8.44 1.60 2.87
N GLU A 60 9.10 1.45 1.73
CA GLU A 60 9.18 2.47 0.67
C GLU A 60 8.08 2.31 -0.39
N ALA A 61 7.26 1.28 -0.30
CA ALA A 61 6.15 1.01 -1.20
C ALA A 61 4.90 1.85 -0.86
N ASN A 62 3.85 1.64 -1.64
CA ASN A 62 2.53 2.23 -1.41
C ASN A 62 1.64 1.39 -0.46
N TYR A 63 2.26 0.56 0.37
CA TYR A 63 1.60 -0.25 1.39
C TYR A 63 2.56 -0.59 2.53
N PHE A 64 2.00 -0.93 3.68
CA PHE A 64 2.72 -1.54 4.80
C PHE A 64 2.34 -3.00 4.92
N LEU A 65 3.35 -3.85 5.19
CA LEU A 65 3.13 -5.17 5.75
C LEU A 65 3.13 -5.02 7.27
N CYS A 66 2.08 -5.51 7.92
CA CYS A 66 1.94 -5.45 9.37
C CYS A 66 1.75 -6.86 9.91
N GLU A 67 2.48 -7.20 10.96
CA GLU A 67 2.18 -8.38 11.75
C GLU A 67 1.10 -8.04 12.75
N VAL A 68 0.07 -8.88 12.81
CA VAL A 68 -1.00 -8.78 13.80
C VAL A 68 -0.57 -9.59 15.02
N ILE A 69 -0.50 -8.95 16.18
CA ILE A 69 -0.03 -9.53 17.43
C ILE A 69 -1.13 -9.51 18.49
N GLY A 70 -1.01 -10.37 19.48
CA GLY A 70 -1.94 -10.39 20.63
C GLY A 70 -3.28 -11.07 20.31
N ARG A 71 -4.38 -10.32 20.49
CA ARG A 71 -5.75 -10.87 20.56
C ARG A 71 -6.44 -11.22 19.24
N PHE A 72 -5.92 -10.74 18.12
CA PHE A 72 -6.53 -10.96 16.79
C PHE A 72 -5.68 -11.87 15.93
N THR A 73 -6.34 -12.62 15.04
CA THR A 73 -5.69 -13.19 13.86
C THR A 73 -5.81 -12.19 12.70
N SER A 74 -4.96 -12.34 11.67
CA SER A 74 -5.05 -11.51 10.46
C SER A 74 -6.40 -11.66 9.76
N HIS A 75 -6.99 -12.85 9.84
CA HIS A 75 -8.31 -13.14 9.31
C HIS A 75 -9.40 -12.40 10.11
N ASP A 76 -9.40 -12.53 11.44
CA ASP A 76 -10.40 -11.88 12.30
C ASP A 76 -10.37 -10.36 12.13
N LEU A 77 -9.17 -9.76 12.16
CA LEU A 77 -8.99 -8.33 11.97
C LEU A 77 -9.55 -7.86 10.62
N THR A 78 -9.27 -8.60 9.54
CA THR A 78 -9.77 -8.28 8.21
C THR A 78 -11.30 -8.37 8.15
N ASP A 79 -11.86 -9.38 8.77
CA ASP A 79 -13.30 -9.66 8.81
C ASP A 79 -14.06 -8.59 9.60
N ILE A 80 -13.57 -8.21 10.77
CA ILE A 80 -14.16 -7.15 11.62
C ILE A 80 -14.13 -5.81 10.88
N LEU A 81 -12.98 -5.42 10.36
CA LEU A 81 -12.85 -4.16 9.61
C LEU A 81 -13.79 -4.09 8.41
N LEU A 82 -13.95 -5.21 7.69
CA LEU A 82 -14.86 -5.26 6.56
C LEU A 82 -16.33 -5.18 6.99
N LYS A 83 -16.76 -5.98 7.97
CA LYS A 83 -18.16 -6.12 8.35
C LYS A 83 -18.68 -4.95 9.16
N GLU A 84 -17.87 -4.43 10.08
CA GLU A 84 -18.33 -3.41 11.01
C GLU A 84 -17.97 -1.98 10.58
N HIS A 85 -16.86 -1.83 9.81
CA HIS A 85 -16.37 -0.50 9.41
C HIS A 85 -16.40 -0.27 7.90
N ASN A 86 -16.76 -1.30 7.08
CA ASN A 86 -16.72 -1.24 5.62
C ASN A 86 -15.32 -0.83 5.09
N ILE A 87 -14.28 -1.41 5.69
CA ILE A 87 -12.87 -1.19 5.33
C ILE A 87 -12.24 -2.52 4.96
N LEU A 88 -11.73 -2.63 3.73
CA LEU A 88 -11.05 -3.83 3.25
C LEU A 88 -9.54 -3.65 3.34
N ILE A 89 -8.88 -4.49 4.12
CA ILE A 89 -7.43 -4.70 4.10
C ILE A 89 -7.11 -6.10 3.59
N LYS A 90 -5.86 -6.38 3.25
CA LYS A 90 -5.50 -7.69 2.69
C LYS A 90 -4.96 -8.62 3.77
N ASP A 91 -5.67 -9.71 4.04
CA ASP A 91 -5.13 -10.84 4.78
C ASP A 91 -4.01 -11.54 3.98
N CYS A 92 -2.86 -11.74 4.59
CA CYS A 92 -1.70 -12.40 4.02
C CYS A 92 -1.42 -13.78 4.64
N GLY A 93 -2.18 -14.21 5.65
CA GLY A 93 -1.99 -15.48 6.36
C GLY A 93 -2.12 -16.72 5.46
N THR A 94 -2.88 -16.63 4.36
CA THR A 94 -3.05 -17.71 3.38
C THR A 94 -1.90 -17.86 2.40
N LYS A 95 -0.95 -16.92 2.35
CA LYS A 95 0.17 -16.97 1.40
C LYS A 95 1.27 -17.90 1.90
N LYS A 96 1.79 -18.77 1.01
CA LYS A 96 2.86 -19.72 1.32
C LYS A 96 4.07 -19.10 2.02
N ALA A 97 4.45 -17.87 1.62
CA ALA A 97 5.59 -17.16 2.22
C ALA A 97 5.35 -16.75 3.69
N PHE A 98 4.11 -16.73 4.14
CA PHE A 98 3.71 -16.34 5.50
C PHE A 98 3.02 -17.47 6.27
N GLN A 99 3.27 -18.74 5.89
CA GLN A 99 2.67 -19.91 6.56
C GLN A 99 2.95 -19.89 8.08
N GLY A 100 1.88 -19.84 8.84
CA GLY A 100 1.93 -19.74 10.31
C GLY A 100 2.15 -18.32 10.84
N GLY A 101 2.28 -17.32 9.99
CA GLY A 101 2.41 -15.91 10.37
C GLY A 101 1.10 -15.15 10.22
N ASN A 102 0.89 -14.20 11.10
CA ASN A 102 -0.33 -13.42 11.25
C ASN A 102 -0.14 -12.03 10.62
N TYR A 103 -0.16 -11.95 9.28
CA TYR A 103 0.19 -10.73 8.55
C TYR A 103 -0.97 -10.16 7.76
N VAL A 104 -1.08 -8.83 7.77
CA VAL A 104 -1.98 -8.06 6.88
C VAL A 104 -1.18 -7.08 6.05
N ARG A 105 -1.69 -6.74 4.87
CA ARG A 105 -1.15 -5.68 4.03
C ARG A 105 -2.13 -4.52 3.99
N ILE A 106 -1.67 -3.34 4.38
CA ILE A 106 -2.44 -2.11 4.46
C ILE A 106 -1.93 -1.15 3.38
N ALA A 107 -2.79 -0.75 2.45
CA ALA A 107 -2.44 0.22 1.41
C ALA A 107 -2.37 1.64 2.00
N VAL A 108 -1.38 2.42 1.59
CA VAL A 108 -1.35 3.86 1.84
C VAL A 108 -2.32 4.54 0.88
N ARG A 109 -3.27 5.27 1.41
CA ARG A 109 -4.29 6.01 0.67
C ARG A 109 -4.21 7.50 0.97
N GLY A 110 -5.26 8.26 0.65
CA GLY A 110 -5.37 9.64 1.10
C GLY A 110 -5.58 9.75 2.60
N ARG A 111 -5.25 10.93 3.16
CA ARG A 111 -5.30 11.23 4.59
C ARG A 111 -6.59 10.77 5.26
N ALA A 112 -7.73 11.14 4.72
CA ALA A 112 -9.03 10.81 5.30
C ALA A 112 -9.30 9.29 5.38
N ASP A 113 -8.89 8.53 4.36
CA ASP A 113 -9.03 7.07 4.35
C ASP A 113 -8.11 6.41 5.37
N ASN A 114 -6.86 6.90 5.48
CA ASN A 114 -5.87 6.40 6.42
C ASN A 114 -6.30 6.67 7.87
N GLU A 115 -6.77 7.89 8.17
CA GLU A 115 -7.30 8.27 9.49
C GLU A 115 -8.52 7.43 9.87
N ARG A 116 -9.45 7.22 8.93
CA ARG A 116 -10.63 6.38 9.14
C ARG A 116 -10.24 4.95 9.53
N LEU A 117 -9.23 4.37 8.89
CA LEU A 117 -8.73 3.03 9.24
C LEU A 117 -8.12 3.01 10.64
N VAL A 118 -7.27 3.99 10.96
CA VAL A 118 -6.64 4.09 12.29
C VAL A 118 -7.68 4.25 13.39
N GLU A 119 -8.68 5.12 13.18
CA GLU A 119 -9.79 5.30 14.14
C GLU A 119 -10.61 4.02 14.33
N ALA A 120 -10.91 3.29 13.23
CA ALA A 120 -11.58 2.02 13.32
C ALA A 120 -10.79 1.01 14.16
N MET A 121 -9.47 0.90 13.94
CA MET A 121 -8.59 0.00 14.70
C MET A 121 -8.47 0.40 16.17
N LYS A 122 -8.44 1.70 16.50
CA LYS A 122 -8.38 2.18 17.89
C LYS A 122 -9.64 1.88 18.72
N ARG A 123 -10.74 1.55 18.05
CA ARG A 123 -12.02 1.19 18.72
C ARG A 123 -12.15 -0.32 18.98
N LEU A 124 -11.28 -1.13 18.41
CA LEU A 124 -11.25 -2.56 18.63
C LEU A 124 -10.54 -2.93 19.94
#